data_feaf7ff98db98e5fb6afc316041a5366
#
_entry.id   feaf7ff98db98e5fb6afc316041a5366
#
_cell.length_a   1.000
_cell.length_b   1.000
_cell.length_c   1.000
_cell.angle_alpha   90.00
_cell.angle_beta   90.00
_cell.angle_gamma   90.00
#
_symmetry.space_group_name_H-M   'P 1'
#
loop_
_entity.id
_entity.type
_entity.pdbx_description
1 polymer ?
#
loop_
_entity_poly.entity_id
_entity_poly.type
_entity_poly.pdbx_seq_one_letter_code
_entity_poly.pdbx_strand_id
1 'polypeptide(L)'
;RANAIRVLSSIIAATDPSLLAQIERCIADRTIELGFQPKVCLKTGEILGAEALLRWNHHSLGKVEATELVAAAEDSDRIDDLTVYVLDAALEAGRRALNVDPEFQLAVNVSAKALKNVMILYHVARLLSRHRFPASNLVLEVTETAPLDDNTIESHLEGLLKQGVQLSLDDFGTGH
;
A
#
# COMPACT_ATOMS: atom_id res chain seq x y z
N ARG A 1 -8.00 -4.32 -28.65
CA ARG A 1 -9.39 -3.99 -28.22
C ARG A 1 -9.54 -4.09 -26.69
N ALA A 2 -8.95 -5.08 -26.02
CA ALA A 2 -9.04 -5.25 -24.57
C ALA A 2 -8.38 -4.08 -23.78
N ASN A 3 -7.23 -3.56 -24.25
CA ASN A 3 -6.54 -2.43 -23.63
C ASN A 3 -7.34 -1.10 -23.73
N ALA A 4 -8.01 -0.86 -24.85
CA ALA A 4 -8.81 0.36 -25.02
C ALA A 4 -10.06 0.37 -24.11
N ILE A 5 -10.68 -0.79 -23.90
CA ILE A 5 -11.84 -0.92 -23.00
C ILE A 5 -11.38 -0.71 -21.55
N ARG A 6 -10.21 -1.25 -21.16
CA ARG A 6 -9.63 -1.09 -19.84
C ARG A 6 -9.26 0.37 -19.52
N VAL A 7 -8.66 1.08 -20.49
CA VAL A 7 -8.36 2.52 -20.38
C VAL A 7 -9.64 3.35 -20.29
N LEU A 8 -10.67 3.05 -21.09
CA LEU A 8 -11.95 3.74 -21.00
C LEU A 8 -12.68 3.47 -19.67
N SER A 9 -12.64 2.24 -19.16
CA SER A 9 -13.22 1.90 -17.86
C SER A 9 -12.48 2.64 -16.71
N SER A 10 -11.16 2.73 -16.78
CA SER A 10 -10.34 3.48 -15.83
C SER A 10 -10.65 4.99 -15.88
N ILE A 11 -10.78 5.57 -17.09
CA ILE A 11 -11.14 7.00 -17.26
C ILE A 11 -12.56 7.28 -16.75
N ILE A 12 -13.52 6.39 -17.04
CA ILE A 12 -14.91 6.53 -16.57
C ILE A 12 -14.98 6.39 -15.04
N ALA A 13 -14.24 5.44 -14.46
CA ALA A 13 -14.17 5.25 -13.02
C ALA A 13 -13.53 6.47 -12.30
N ALA A 14 -12.46 7.02 -12.86
CA ALA A 14 -11.78 8.20 -12.31
C ALA A 14 -12.60 9.50 -12.42
N THR A 15 -13.58 9.55 -13.35
CA THR A 15 -14.44 10.73 -13.55
C THR A 15 -15.84 10.58 -12.97
N ASP A 16 -16.17 9.41 -12.37
CA ASP A 16 -17.46 9.19 -11.71
C ASP A 16 -17.42 9.76 -10.27
N PRO A 17 -18.08 10.90 -10.00
CA PRO A 17 -18.11 11.48 -8.65
C PRO A 17 -18.74 10.52 -7.62
N SER A 18 -19.48 9.50 -8.06
CA SER A 18 -20.01 8.45 -7.20
C SER A 18 -18.92 7.50 -6.69
N LEU A 19 -17.94 7.15 -7.53
CA LEU A 19 -16.83 6.29 -7.14
C LEU A 19 -15.93 6.99 -6.12
N LEU A 20 -15.62 8.26 -6.32
CA LEU A 20 -14.83 9.06 -5.38
C LEU A 20 -15.50 9.13 -4.00
N ALA A 21 -16.79 9.49 -3.97
CA ALA A 21 -17.56 9.54 -2.73
C ALA A 21 -17.64 8.17 -2.04
N GLN A 22 -17.61 7.08 -2.82
CA GLN A 22 -17.59 5.72 -2.30
C GLN A 22 -16.22 5.36 -1.70
N ILE A 23 -15.11 5.75 -2.33
CA ILE A 23 -13.76 5.55 -1.79
C ILE A 23 -13.62 6.29 -0.46
N GLU A 24 -14.02 7.57 -0.39
CA GLU A 24 -13.99 8.35 0.84
C GLU A 24 -14.81 7.69 1.96
N ARG A 25 -15.99 7.22 1.63
CA ARG A 25 -16.85 6.51 2.59
C ARG A 25 -16.24 5.20 3.04
N CYS A 26 -15.69 4.40 2.11
CA CYS A 26 -15.07 3.13 2.44
C CYS A 26 -13.82 3.29 3.32
N ILE A 27 -13.03 4.34 3.12
CA ILE A 27 -11.90 4.68 4.00
C ILE A 27 -12.43 5.08 5.38
N ALA A 28 -13.45 5.97 5.44
CA ALA A 28 -14.03 6.45 6.70
C ALA A 28 -14.71 5.32 7.50
N ASP A 29 -15.46 4.45 6.82
CA ASP A 29 -16.21 3.34 7.43
C ASP A 29 -15.34 2.07 7.61
N ARG A 30 -14.08 2.11 7.19
CA ARG A 30 -13.12 0.98 7.26
C ARG A 30 -13.64 -0.30 6.61
N THR A 31 -14.25 -0.17 5.43
CA THR A 31 -14.89 -1.28 4.70
C THR A 31 -13.99 -1.89 3.60
N ILE A 32 -12.83 -1.30 3.32
CA ILE A 32 -11.83 -1.90 2.45
C ILE A 32 -11.09 -2.98 3.23
N GLU A 33 -11.05 -4.19 2.71
CA GLU A 33 -10.40 -5.33 3.34
C GLU A 33 -8.95 -5.47 2.88
N LEU A 34 -8.12 -6.11 3.71
CA LEU A 34 -6.78 -6.54 3.33
C LEU A 34 -6.73 -8.06 3.25
N GLY A 35 -6.21 -8.58 2.14
CA GLY A 35 -5.72 -9.95 2.05
C GLY A 35 -4.24 -10.00 2.42
N PHE A 36 -3.76 -11.14 2.88
CA PHE A 36 -2.35 -11.33 3.23
C PHE A 36 -1.79 -12.48 2.42
N GLN A 37 -0.78 -12.19 1.59
CA GLN A 37 -0.08 -13.20 0.79
C GLN A 37 1.21 -13.60 1.51
N PRO A 38 1.40 -14.89 1.86
CA PRO A 38 2.61 -15.33 2.54
C PRO A 38 3.87 -15.12 1.70
N LYS A 39 4.92 -14.61 2.33
CA LYS A 39 6.29 -14.57 1.79
C LYS A 39 7.06 -15.74 2.39
N VAL A 40 7.60 -16.62 1.55
CA VAL A 40 8.24 -17.87 1.98
C VAL A 40 9.71 -17.90 1.58
N CYS A 41 10.53 -18.51 2.43
CA CYS A 41 11.90 -18.84 2.10
C CYS A 41 11.91 -19.97 1.05
N LEU A 42 12.48 -19.72 -0.13
CA LEU A 42 12.53 -20.72 -1.21
C LEU A 42 13.38 -21.94 -0.88
N LYS A 43 14.31 -21.84 0.08
CA LYS A 43 15.16 -22.96 0.48
C LYS A 43 14.52 -23.86 1.53
N THR A 44 13.78 -23.27 2.47
CA THR A 44 13.23 -24.01 3.62
C THR A 44 11.72 -24.19 3.55
N GLY A 45 11.01 -23.36 2.76
CA GLY A 45 9.54 -23.31 2.74
C GLY A 45 8.91 -22.61 3.94
N GLU A 46 9.73 -22.07 4.85
CA GLU A 46 9.25 -21.34 6.03
C GLU A 46 8.61 -20.02 5.66
N ILE A 47 7.56 -19.63 6.36
CA ILE A 47 6.93 -18.32 6.20
C ILE A 47 7.81 -17.30 6.90
N LEU A 48 8.29 -16.31 6.14
CA LEU A 48 9.09 -15.20 6.65
C LEU A 48 8.24 -13.96 6.96
N GLY A 49 7.04 -13.89 6.41
CA GLY A 49 6.18 -12.73 6.52
C GLY A 49 4.97 -12.80 5.61
N ALA A 50 4.34 -11.67 5.39
CA ALA A 50 3.25 -11.55 4.43
C ALA A 50 3.22 -10.16 3.79
N GLU A 51 2.72 -10.10 2.58
CA GLU A 51 2.36 -8.87 1.89
C GLU A 51 0.89 -8.55 2.10
N ALA A 52 0.61 -7.31 2.51
CA ALA A 52 -0.74 -6.79 2.66
C ALA A 52 -1.27 -6.28 1.32
N LEU A 53 -2.31 -6.90 0.82
CA LEU A 53 -2.91 -6.62 -0.48
C LEU A 53 -4.32 -6.08 -0.33
N LEU A 54 -4.61 -4.96 -0.96
CA LEU A 54 -5.96 -4.39 -0.99
C LEU A 54 -6.96 -5.36 -1.61
N ARG A 55 -8.12 -5.48 -0.96
CA ARG A 55 -9.25 -6.27 -1.44
C ARG A 55 -10.53 -5.46 -1.25
N TRP A 56 -11.14 -5.05 -2.32
CA TRP A 56 -12.38 -4.29 -2.25
C TRP A 56 -13.47 -4.93 -3.08
N ASN A 57 -14.50 -5.43 -2.37
CA ASN A 57 -15.72 -5.92 -2.96
C ASN A 57 -16.81 -4.88 -2.78
N HIS A 58 -17.05 -4.09 -3.83
CA HIS A 58 -18.06 -3.06 -3.80
C HIS A 58 -19.43 -3.64 -4.13
N HIS A 59 -20.48 -3.26 -3.37
CA HIS A 59 -21.82 -3.84 -3.48
C HIS A 59 -22.46 -3.69 -4.87
N SER A 60 -22.15 -2.64 -5.64
CA SER A 60 -22.69 -2.40 -6.99
C SER A 60 -21.66 -2.63 -8.10
N LEU A 61 -20.37 -2.45 -7.85
CA LEU A 61 -19.31 -2.62 -8.85
C LEU A 61 -18.69 -4.02 -8.84
N GLY A 62 -19.01 -4.83 -7.82
CA GLY A 62 -18.37 -6.11 -7.62
C GLY A 62 -16.92 -5.97 -7.13
N LYS A 63 -16.06 -6.89 -7.54
CA LYS A 63 -14.63 -6.85 -7.19
C LYS A 63 -13.94 -5.70 -7.94
N VAL A 64 -13.38 -4.76 -7.19
CA VAL A 64 -12.55 -3.67 -7.73
C VAL A 64 -11.08 -4.08 -7.56
N GLU A 65 -10.30 -3.99 -8.64
CA GLU A 65 -8.88 -4.32 -8.58
C GLU A 65 -8.10 -3.24 -7.81
N ALA A 66 -7.07 -3.66 -7.08
CA ALA A 66 -6.27 -2.75 -6.25
C ALA A 66 -5.67 -1.60 -7.06
N THR A 67 -5.21 -1.87 -8.28
CA THR A 67 -4.67 -0.87 -9.20
C THR A 67 -5.69 0.20 -9.61
N GLU A 68 -6.97 -0.18 -9.78
CA GLU A 68 -8.05 0.76 -10.09
C GLU A 68 -8.38 1.64 -8.88
N LEU A 69 -8.40 1.05 -7.68
CA LEU A 69 -8.64 1.77 -6.44
C LEU A 69 -7.52 2.79 -6.15
N VAL A 70 -6.26 2.38 -6.31
CA VAL A 70 -5.10 3.24 -6.12
C VAL A 70 -5.10 4.38 -7.13
N ALA A 71 -5.32 4.10 -8.43
CA ALA A 71 -5.38 5.12 -9.47
C ALA A 71 -6.48 6.15 -9.18
N ALA A 72 -7.68 5.71 -8.79
CA ALA A 72 -8.77 6.62 -8.43
C ALA A 72 -8.45 7.46 -7.18
N ALA A 73 -7.74 6.90 -6.19
CA ALA A 73 -7.28 7.63 -5.01
C ALA A 73 -6.19 8.66 -5.37
N GLU A 74 -5.30 8.34 -6.32
CA GLU A 74 -4.30 9.26 -6.84
C GLU A 74 -4.93 10.44 -7.59
N ASP A 75 -5.88 10.17 -8.48
CA ASP A 75 -6.57 11.18 -9.29
C ASP A 75 -7.43 12.12 -8.44
N SER A 76 -7.89 11.66 -7.31
CA SER A 76 -8.75 12.40 -6.39
C SER A 76 -8.02 13.04 -5.20
N ASP A 77 -6.69 12.97 -5.15
CA ASP A 77 -5.86 13.43 -4.02
C ASP A 77 -6.21 12.76 -2.66
N ARG A 78 -6.71 11.50 -2.72
CA ARG A 78 -7.02 10.67 -1.54
C ARG A 78 -6.00 9.58 -1.26
N ILE A 79 -4.91 9.58 -2.02
CA ILE A 79 -3.89 8.53 -1.90
C ILE A 79 -3.22 8.53 -0.52
N ASP A 80 -3.06 9.69 0.10
CA ASP A 80 -2.49 9.78 1.45
C ASP A 80 -3.42 9.15 2.49
N ASP A 81 -4.74 9.45 2.40
CA ASP A 81 -5.75 8.86 3.29
C ASP A 81 -5.81 7.34 3.12
N LEU A 82 -5.79 6.86 1.87
CA LEU A 82 -5.76 5.43 1.55
C LEU A 82 -4.49 4.77 2.08
N THR A 83 -3.33 5.38 1.89
CA THR A 83 -2.04 4.87 2.39
C THR A 83 -2.04 4.75 3.91
N VAL A 84 -2.51 5.78 4.62
CA VAL A 84 -2.63 5.76 6.09
C VAL A 84 -3.59 4.67 6.55
N TYR A 85 -4.72 4.52 5.87
CA TYR A 85 -5.70 3.47 6.15
C TYR A 85 -5.11 2.07 6.01
N VAL A 86 -4.44 1.80 4.87
CA VAL A 86 -3.81 0.50 4.58
C VAL A 86 -2.72 0.19 5.60
N LEU A 87 -1.83 1.13 5.89
CA LEU A 87 -0.78 0.98 6.89
C LEU A 87 -1.37 0.69 8.27
N ASP A 88 -2.40 1.42 8.70
CA ASP A 88 -3.04 1.23 10.00
C ASP A 88 -3.64 -0.19 10.13
N ALA A 89 -4.39 -0.63 9.11
CA ALA A 89 -5.01 -1.96 9.09
C ALA A 89 -3.98 -3.09 8.98
N ALA A 90 -2.94 -2.91 8.16
CA ALA A 90 -1.88 -3.90 7.98
C ALA A 90 -1.07 -4.08 9.28
N LEU A 91 -0.68 -2.99 9.94
CA LEU A 91 0.06 -3.04 11.20
C LEU A 91 -0.77 -3.64 12.34
N GLU A 92 -2.09 -3.37 12.38
CA GLU A 92 -3.00 -4.01 13.34
C GLU A 92 -3.00 -5.53 13.18
N ALA A 93 -3.10 -6.01 11.94
CA ALA A 93 -3.06 -7.44 11.64
C ALA A 93 -1.67 -8.05 11.90
N GLY A 94 -0.61 -7.40 11.41
CA GLY A 94 0.78 -7.84 11.57
C GLY A 94 1.21 -7.90 13.04
N ARG A 95 0.68 -7.05 13.90
CA ARG A 95 0.93 -7.09 15.34
C ARG A 95 0.53 -8.44 15.97
N ARG A 96 -0.48 -9.09 15.42
CA ARG A 96 -0.91 -10.42 15.89
C ARG A 96 0.09 -11.51 15.47
N ALA A 97 0.64 -11.39 14.26
CA ALA A 97 1.66 -12.33 13.75
C ALA A 97 2.96 -12.25 14.58
N LEU A 98 3.38 -11.06 15.00
CA LEU A 98 4.55 -10.87 15.86
C LEU A 98 4.45 -11.54 17.24
N ASN A 99 3.25 -11.85 17.72
CA ASN A 99 3.09 -12.61 18.96
C ASN A 99 3.45 -14.11 18.76
N VAL A 100 3.43 -14.60 17.51
CA VAL A 100 3.78 -15.97 17.14
C VAL A 100 5.22 -16.03 16.66
N ASP A 101 5.62 -15.07 15.84
CA ASP A 101 6.97 -14.98 15.29
C ASP A 101 7.46 -13.52 15.37
N PRO A 102 8.41 -13.21 16.29
CA PRO A 102 8.95 -11.86 16.45
C PRO A 102 9.73 -11.34 15.23
N GLU A 103 10.20 -12.23 14.35
CA GLU A 103 10.93 -11.88 13.12
C GLU A 103 10.00 -11.71 11.90
N PHE A 104 8.68 -11.88 12.08
CA PHE A 104 7.70 -11.78 11.01
C PHE A 104 7.79 -10.43 10.29
N GLN A 105 7.96 -10.47 8.95
CA GLN A 105 8.03 -9.29 8.09
C GLN A 105 6.66 -8.96 7.49
N LEU A 106 6.25 -7.71 7.62
CA LEU A 106 5.02 -7.22 6.99
C LEU A 106 5.38 -6.30 5.83
N ALA A 107 4.99 -6.68 4.62
CA ALA A 107 5.18 -5.87 3.43
C ALA A 107 3.90 -5.09 3.09
N VAL A 108 4.06 -3.81 2.72
CA VAL A 108 2.96 -2.92 2.34
C VAL A 108 3.35 -2.09 1.13
N ASN A 109 2.53 -2.12 0.09
CA ASN A 109 2.72 -1.32 -1.11
C ASN A 109 2.44 0.17 -0.83
N VAL A 110 3.32 1.05 -1.32
CA VAL A 110 3.20 2.51 -1.23
C VAL A 110 3.39 3.14 -2.60
N SER A 111 2.44 3.99 -3.00
CA SER A 111 2.55 4.67 -4.29
C SER A 111 3.58 5.78 -4.29
N ALA A 112 4.18 6.05 -5.47
CA ALA A 112 5.11 7.15 -5.65
C ALA A 112 4.48 8.52 -5.31
N LYS A 113 3.17 8.69 -5.57
CA LYS A 113 2.47 9.94 -5.24
C LYS A 113 2.38 10.15 -3.73
N ALA A 114 2.10 9.09 -2.96
CA ALA A 114 2.11 9.16 -1.50
C ALA A 114 3.51 9.44 -0.93
N LEU A 115 4.56 8.90 -1.55
CA LEU A 115 5.95 9.18 -1.15
C LEU A 115 6.38 10.64 -1.38
N LYS A 116 5.72 11.39 -2.26
CA LYS A 116 6.00 12.83 -2.44
C LYS A 116 5.55 13.68 -1.26
N ASN A 117 4.61 13.22 -0.46
CA ASN A 117 4.13 13.94 0.70
C ASN A 117 5.03 13.66 1.92
N VAL A 118 5.69 14.70 2.46
CA VAL A 118 6.55 14.58 3.66
C VAL A 118 5.82 14.02 4.87
N MET A 119 4.49 14.14 4.91
CA MET A 119 3.68 13.60 6.00
C MET A 119 3.73 12.07 6.08
N ILE A 120 4.18 11.36 5.03
CA ILE A 120 4.38 9.91 5.08
C ILE A 120 5.33 9.51 6.23
N LEU A 121 6.40 10.28 6.44
CA LEU A 121 7.36 10.04 7.53
C LEU A 121 6.68 10.09 8.90
N TYR A 122 5.84 11.12 9.10
CA TYR A 122 5.08 11.27 10.33
C TYR A 122 4.04 10.15 10.51
N HIS A 123 3.30 9.82 9.46
CA HIS A 123 2.27 8.79 9.52
C HIS A 123 2.85 7.43 9.83
N VAL A 124 3.95 7.03 9.18
CA VAL A 124 4.64 5.76 9.44
C VAL A 124 5.11 5.71 10.88
N ALA A 125 5.87 6.71 11.36
CA ALA A 125 6.36 6.75 12.74
C ALA A 125 5.22 6.66 13.77
N ARG A 126 4.14 7.42 13.56
CA ARG A 126 2.97 7.44 14.43
C ARG A 126 2.26 6.08 14.48
N LEU A 127 2.08 5.44 13.32
CA LEU A 127 1.39 4.16 13.24
C LEU A 127 2.24 3.01 13.82
N LEU A 128 3.55 2.99 13.57
CA LEU A 128 4.46 2.04 14.19
C LEU A 128 4.40 2.14 15.73
N SER A 129 4.43 3.36 16.25
CA SER A 129 4.31 3.61 17.70
C SER A 129 2.95 3.17 18.23
N ARG A 130 1.84 3.52 17.54
CA ARG A 130 0.47 3.18 17.94
C ARG A 130 0.27 1.67 18.08
N HIS A 131 0.75 0.91 17.09
CA HIS A 131 0.61 -0.55 17.05
C HIS A 131 1.72 -1.27 17.79
N ARG A 132 2.72 -0.54 18.34
CA ARG A 132 3.93 -1.12 18.92
C ARG A 132 4.59 -2.13 17.98
N PHE A 133 4.65 -1.77 16.70
CA PHE A 133 5.21 -2.59 15.65
C PHE A 133 6.67 -2.17 15.43
N PRO A 134 7.65 -3.10 15.48
CA PRO A 134 9.04 -2.75 15.25
C PRO A 134 9.23 -2.26 13.80
N ALA A 135 9.93 -1.14 13.64
CA ALA A 135 10.16 -0.58 12.31
C ALA A 135 10.93 -1.55 11.39
N SER A 136 11.86 -2.32 11.94
CA SER A 136 12.64 -3.34 11.24
C SER A 136 11.79 -4.49 10.66
N ASN A 137 10.56 -4.66 11.13
CA ASN A 137 9.63 -5.67 10.64
C ASN A 137 8.66 -5.14 9.58
N LEU A 138 8.66 -3.82 9.31
CA LEU A 138 7.89 -3.22 8.22
C LEU A 138 8.75 -3.07 6.97
N VAL A 139 8.27 -3.62 5.86
CA VAL A 139 8.84 -3.45 4.53
C VAL A 139 7.87 -2.59 3.71
N LEU A 140 8.29 -1.44 3.22
CA LEU A 140 7.52 -0.67 2.26
C LEU A 140 7.96 -1.04 0.86
N GLU A 141 7.02 -1.50 0.04
CA GLU A 141 7.25 -1.91 -1.34
C GLU A 141 6.89 -0.77 -2.28
N VAL A 142 7.83 -0.38 -3.12
CA VAL A 142 7.70 0.72 -4.09
C VAL A 142 7.87 0.12 -5.48
N THR A 143 6.98 0.45 -6.41
CA THR A 143 7.08 -0.04 -7.79
C THR A 143 8.29 0.54 -8.52
N GLU A 144 8.94 -0.24 -9.39
CA GLU A 144 10.09 0.21 -10.22
C GLU A 144 9.76 1.45 -11.08
N THR A 145 8.49 1.62 -11.47
CA THR A 145 8.02 2.77 -12.24
C THR A 145 7.93 4.07 -11.44
N ALA A 146 8.16 4.02 -10.13
CA ALA A 146 8.26 5.24 -9.33
C ALA A 146 9.45 6.07 -9.82
N PRO A 147 9.32 7.41 -9.96
CA PRO A 147 10.43 8.29 -10.33
C PRO A 147 11.40 8.40 -9.14
N LEU A 148 12.23 7.37 -8.95
CA LEU A 148 13.19 7.30 -7.84
C LEU A 148 14.31 8.32 -7.95
N ASP A 149 14.47 8.95 -9.12
CA ASP A 149 15.36 10.09 -9.40
C ASP A 149 14.76 11.45 -8.94
N ASP A 150 13.53 11.46 -8.43
CA ASP A 150 12.94 12.63 -7.78
C ASP A 150 13.59 12.83 -6.40
N ASN A 151 14.37 13.90 -6.25
CA ASN A 151 15.10 14.24 -5.02
C ASN A 151 14.19 14.25 -3.77
N THR A 152 12.90 14.56 -3.93
CA THR A 152 11.91 14.60 -2.85
C THR A 152 11.62 13.18 -2.37
N ILE A 153 11.35 12.27 -3.32
CA ILE A 153 11.08 10.85 -3.01
C ILE A 153 12.33 10.22 -2.37
N GLU A 154 13.52 10.44 -2.96
CA GLU A 154 14.78 9.94 -2.43
C GLU A 154 14.98 10.38 -0.97
N SER A 155 14.81 11.67 -0.67
CA SER A 155 14.93 12.21 0.69
C SER A 155 13.94 11.58 1.66
N HIS A 156 12.70 11.31 1.22
CA HIS A 156 11.68 10.67 2.06
C HIS A 156 11.98 9.18 2.28
N LEU A 157 12.46 8.47 1.27
CA LEU A 157 12.92 7.08 1.40
C LEU A 157 14.09 6.98 2.40
N GLU A 158 15.09 7.88 2.31
CA GLU A 158 16.15 7.96 3.31
C GLU A 158 15.59 8.23 4.73
N GLY A 159 14.59 9.09 4.84
CA GLY A 159 13.92 9.38 6.11
C GLY A 159 13.26 8.13 6.70
N LEU A 160 12.60 7.32 5.88
CA LEU A 160 12.00 6.05 6.28
C LEU A 160 13.05 5.02 6.70
N LEU A 161 14.15 4.90 5.95
CA LEU A 161 15.29 4.06 6.33
C LEU A 161 15.91 4.47 7.67
N LYS A 162 16.04 5.78 7.93
CA LYS A 162 16.53 6.30 9.23
C LYS A 162 15.59 5.98 10.40
N GLN A 163 14.29 5.78 10.12
CA GLN A 163 13.32 5.28 11.14
C GLN A 163 13.46 3.77 11.38
N GLY A 164 14.26 3.06 10.60
CA GLY A 164 14.48 1.62 10.68
C GLY A 164 13.52 0.78 9.82
N VAL A 165 12.69 1.41 9.00
CA VAL A 165 11.81 0.72 8.04
C VAL A 165 12.64 0.14 6.91
N GLN A 166 12.27 -1.03 6.42
CA GLN A 166 12.89 -1.64 5.25
C GLN A 166 12.17 -1.19 3.96
N LEU A 167 12.94 -1.10 2.87
CA LEU A 167 12.40 -0.76 1.54
C LEU A 167 12.66 -1.92 0.58
N SER A 168 11.70 -2.18 -0.29
CA SER A 168 11.80 -3.14 -1.38
C SER A 168 11.31 -2.49 -2.67
N LEU A 169 11.97 -2.82 -3.79
CA LEU A 169 11.46 -2.49 -5.12
C LEU A 169 10.61 -3.67 -5.59
N ASP A 170 9.38 -3.38 -5.96
CA ASP A 170 8.44 -4.35 -6.51
C ASP A 170 8.36 -4.26 -8.03
N ASP A 171 7.90 -5.33 -8.69
CA ASP A 171 7.77 -5.45 -10.14
C ASP A 171 9.09 -5.24 -10.92
N PHE A 172 10.25 -5.51 -10.29
CA PHE A 172 11.57 -5.32 -10.90
C PHE A 172 11.73 -6.15 -12.19
N GLY A 173 12.10 -5.47 -13.29
CA GLY A 173 12.29 -6.10 -14.59
C GLY A 173 11.03 -6.19 -15.45
N THR A 174 9.89 -5.62 -15.03
CA THR A 174 8.68 -5.50 -15.88
C THR A 174 8.63 -4.19 -16.65
N GLY A 175 9.50 -3.25 -16.34
CA GLY A 175 9.74 -2.02 -17.09
C GLY A 175 10.41 -2.31 -18.44
N HIS A 176 10.06 -1.56 -19.49
CA HIS A 176 10.53 -1.75 -20.86
C HIS A 176 11.90 -1.15 -21.03
#